data_84850abaad9cc048b1ddea003814dee8
#
_entry.id   84850abaad9cc048b1ddea003814dee8
#
_cell.length_a   1.000
_cell.length_b   1.000
_cell.length_c   1.000
_cell.angle_alpha   90.00
_cell.angle_beta   90.00
_cell.angle_gamma   90.00
#
_symmetry.space_group_name_H-M   'P 1'
#
loop_
_entity.id
_entity.type
_entity.pdbx_description
1 polymer ?
#
loop_
_entity_poly.entity_id
_entity_poly.type
_entity_poly.pdbx_seq_one_letter_code
_entity_poly.pdbx_strand_id
1 'polypeptide(L)' 'MEQKVFELNDVVEMKKQHPCGTNAWKVIRLGADIRIKCEGCGHSVLIPRREFEKKMKKIIKKASE' A
#
# COMPACT_ATOMS: atom_id res chain seq x y z
N MET A 1 18.25 8.26 -7.81
CA MET A 1 17.02 8.31 -7.00
C MET A 1 16.32 6.98 -7.02
N GLU A 2 15.97 6.52 -5.86
CA GLU A 2 15.28 5.26 -5.74
C GLU A 2 13.82 5.40 -6.12
N GLN A 3 13.35 4.49 -6.95
CA GLN A 3 11.93 4.40 -7.26
C GLN A 3 11.35 3.27 -6.44
N LYS A 4 10.24 3.55 -5.76
CA LYS A 4 9.53 2.53 -5.02
C LYS A 4 8.72 1.71 -6.01
N VAL A 5 9.10 0.46 -6.18
CA VAL A 5 8.42 -0.45 -7.10
C VAL A 5 7.51 -1.36 -6.29
N PHE A 6 6.24 -1.33 -6.62
CA PHE A 6 5.25 -2.17 -5.95
C PHE A 6 4.40 -2.88 -7.00
N GLU A 7 3.86 -4.02 -6.62
CA GLU A 7 3.08 -4.86 -7.52
C GLU A 7 1.77 -5.26 -6.87
N LEU A 8 0.89 -5.84 -7.67
CA LEU A 8 -0.37 -6.36 -7.18
C LEU A 8 -0.12 -7.42 -6.10
N ASN A 9 -0.88 -7.35 -5.03
CA ASN A 9 -0.79 -8.25 -3.87
C ASN A 9 0.42 -8.04 -2.97
N ASP A 10 1.23 -7.02 -3.24
CA ASP A 10 2.29 -6.65 -2.31
C ASP A 10 1.67 -6.06 -1.05
N VAL A 11 2.31 -6.29 0.09
CA VAL A 11 1.91 -5.68 1.35
C VAL A 11 2.90 -4.57 1.66
N VAL A 12 2.38 -3.36 1.87
CA VAL A 12 3.19 -2.18 2.08
C VAL A 12 2.88 -1.53 3.42
N GLU A 13 3.85 -0.80 3.95
CA GLU A 13 3.68 0.01 5.13
C GLU A 13 3.59 1.47 4.70
N MET A 14 2.60 2.17 5.22
CA MET A 14 2.43 3.59 4.93
C MET A 14 3.13 4.43 5.99
N LYS A 15 3.48 5.67 5.64
CA LYS A 15 4.14 6.57 6.58
C LYS A 15 3.24 6.92 7.75
N LYS A 16 1.92 6.96 7.50
CA LYS A 16 0.95 7.26 8.53
C LYS A 16 0.18 6.00 8.88
N GLN A 17 0.12 5.69 10.17
CA GLN A 17 -0.56 4.50 10.64
C GLN A 17 -2.09 4.65 10.51
N HIS A 18 -2.74 3.55 10.13
CA HIS A 18 -4.19 3.51 10.03
C HIS A 18 -4.81 3.58 11.43
N PRO A 19 -5.99 4.22 11.58
CA PRO A 19 -6.64 4.34 12.89
C PRO A 19 -6.91 3.02 13.61
N CYS A 20 -7.03 1.91 12.86
CA CYS A 20 -7.26 0.61 13.50
C CYS A 20 -6.01 0.02 14.15
N GLY A 21 -4.89 0.70 14.05
CA GLY A 21 -3.64 0.26 14.67
C GLY A 21 -2.76 -0.59 13.78
N THR A 22 -3.26 -0.99 12.63
CA THR A 22 -2.51 -1.81 11.68
C THR A 22 -1.91 -0.92 10.59
N ASN A 23 -0.66 -1.17 10.24
CA ASN A 23 -0.02 -0.42 9.17
C ASN A 23 0.48 -1.36 8.06
N ALA A 24 -0.29 -2.40 7.79
CA ALA A 24 -0.01 -3.33 6.70
C ALA A 24 -1.14 -3.21 5.69
N TRP A 25 -0.78 -2.78 4.48
CA TRP A 25 -1.76 -2.55 3.42
C TRP A 25 -1.43 -3.41 2.22
N LYS A 26 -2.40 -4.19 1.77
CA LYS A 26 -2.24 -5.03 0.59
C LYS A 26 -2.70 -4.27 -0.64
N VAL A 27 -1.86 -4.26 -1.67
CA VAL A 27 -2.21 -3.62 -2.94
C VAL A 27 -3.14 -4.57 -3.70
N ILE A 28 -4.38 -4.14 -3.89
CA ILE A 28 -5.39 -4.98 -4.54
C ILE A 28 -5.74 -4.51 -5.94
N ARG A 29 -5.28 -3.33 -6.33
CA ARG A 29 -5.49 -2.82 -7.69
C ARG A 29 -4.39 -1.86 -8.09
N LEU A 30 -3.89 -2.04 -9.28
CA LEU A 30 -2.90 -1.14 -9.89
C LEU A 30 -3.52 -0.49 -11.12
N GLY A 31 -3.24 0.79 -11.30
CA GLY A 31 -3.73 1.56 -12.42
C GLY A 31 -3.32 3.00 -12.25
N ALA A 32 -4.13 3.92 -12.80
CA ALA A 32 -3.92 5.34 -12.58
C ALA A 32 -4.04 5.66 -11.09
N ASP A 33 -4.94 4.95 -10.41
CA ASP A 33 -5.09 5.00 -8.97
C ASP A 33 -4.71 3.64 -8.38
N ILE A 34 -4.23 3.67 -7.15
CA ILE A 34 -3.84 2.45 -6.44
C ILE A 34 -4.87 2.17 -5.36
N ARG A 35 -5.42 0.97 -5.37
CA ARG A 35 -6.35 0.55 -4.32
C ARG A 35 -5.62 -0.36 -3.36
N ILE A 36 -5.71 -0.02 -2.08
CA ILE A 36 -5.07 -0.80 -1.03
C ILE A 36 -6.09 -1.18 0.03
N LYS A 37 -5.86 -2.33 0.66
CA LYS A 37 -6.76 -2.85 1.67
C LYS A 37 -5.99 -3.06 2.96
N CYS A 38 -6.52 -2.54 4.06
CA CYS A 38 -5.91 -2.71 5.38
C CYS A 38 -6.02 -4.18 5.80
N GLU A 39 -4.89 -4.78 6.14
CA GLU A 39 -4.86 -6.18 6.55
C GLU A 39 -5.48 -6.40 7.93
N GLY A 40 -5.59 -5.33 8.71
CA GLY A 40 -6.16 -5.43 10.05
C GLY A 40 -7.68 -5.40 10.07
N CYS A 41 -8.27 -4.39 9.47
CA CYS A 41 -9.73 -4.19 9.54
C CYS A 41 -10.45 -4.46 8.22
N GLY A 42 -9.72 -4.70 7.13
CA GLY A 42 -10.33 -4.97 5.84
C GLY A 42 -10.82 -3.74 5.09
N HIS A 43 -10.55 -2.56 5.62
CA HIS A 43 -10.96 -1.32 4.98
C HIS A 43 -10.10 -1.04 3.76
N SER A 44 -10.72 -0.68 2.64
CA SER A 44 -9.97 -0.36 1.43
C SER A 44 -10.09 1.12 1.09
N VAL A 45 -9.04 1.67 0.51
CA VAL A 45 -9.02 3.05 0.06
C VAL A 45 -8.41 3.12 -1.32
N LEU A 46 -8.81 4.15 -2.07
CA LEU A 46 -8.29 4.40 -3.40
C LEU A 46 -7.47 5.68 -3.34
N ILE A 47 -6.21 5.59 -3.75
CA ILE A 47 -5.27 6.70 -3.68
C ILE A 47 -4.65 6.91 -5.06
N PRO A 48 -4.58 8.16 -5.55
CA PRO A 48 -3.88 8.42 -6.80
C PRO A 48 -2.45 7.91 -6.71
N ARG A 49 -1.94 7.34 -7.78
CA ARG A 49 -0.62 6.71 -7.77
C ARG A 49 0.46 7.62 -7.22
N ARG A 50 0.45 8.89 -7.62
CA ARG A 50 1.44 9.87 -7.15
C ARG A 50 1.38 10.03 -5.64
N GLU A 51 0.17 10.11 -5.10
CA GLU A 51 -0.03 10.23 -3.66
C GLU A 51 0.42 8.97 -2.93
N PHE A 52 0.09 7.81 -3.51
CA PHE A 52 0.47 6.54 -2.91
C PHE A 52 2.00 6.42 -2.80
N GLU A 53 2.70 6.81 -3.86
CA GLU A 53 4.17 6.74 -3.85
C GLU A 53 4.77 7.63 -2.78
N LYS A 54 4.14 8.77 -2.51
CA LYS A 54 4.61 9.66 -1.46
C LYS A 54 4.31 9.13 -0.07
N LYS A 55 3.16 8.48 0.09
CA LYS A 55 2.70 8.01 1.39
C LYS A 55 3.23 6.63 1.76
N MET A 56 3.68 5.86 0.80
CA MET A 56 4.23 4.55 1.06
C MET A 56 5.60 4.67 1.68
N LYS A 57 5.80 3.98 2.81
CA LYS A 57 7.08 3.97 3.49
C LYS A 57 8.00 2.90 2.94
N LYS A 58 7.51 1.66 2.90
CA LYS A 58 8.30 0.54 2.40
C LYS A 58 7.37 -0.64 2.06
N ILE A 59 7.91 -1.59 1.32
CA ILE A 59 7.21 -2.83 1.03
C ILE A 59 7.60 -3.83 2.12
N ILE A 60 6.60 -4.31 2.85
CA ILE A 60 6.82 -5.25 3.95
C ILE A 60 6.95 -6.67 3.42
N LYS A 61 6.08 -7.02 2.44
CA LYS A 61 6.05 -8.36 1.90
C LYS A 61 5.77 -8.30 0.40
N LYS A 62 6.58 -9.01 -0.37
CA LYS A 62 6.39 -9.11 -1.82
C LYS A 62 5.38 -10.20 -2.14
N ALA A 63 4.57 -9.96 -3.16
CA ALA A 63 3.59 -10.96 -3.60
C ALA A 63 4.23 -12.26 -4.05
N SER A 64 5.45 -12.17 -4.56
CA SER A 64 6.17 -13.34 -5.08
C SER A 64 6.87 -14.15 -4.00
N GLU A 65 6.82 -13.75 -2.77
CA GLU A 65 7.46 -14.46 -1.66
C GLU A 65 6.52 -15.41 -0.94
#